data_eaa730d6cea3bcc6624243851d558a8f
#
_entry.id   eaa730d6cea3bcc6624243851d558a8f
#
_cell.length_a   1.000
_cell.length_b   1.000
_cell.length_c   1.000
_cell.angle_alpha   90.00
_cell.angle_beta   90.00
_cell.angle_gamma   90.00
#
_symmetry.space_group_name_H-M   'P 1'
#
loop_
_entity.id
_entity.type
_entity.pdbx_description
1 polymer ?
#
loop_
_entity_poly.entity_id
_entity_poly.type
_entity_poly.pdbx_seq_one_letter_code
_entity_poly.pdbx_strand_id
1 'polypeptide(L)'
;MIKQAIIPLAGLGTRLLPLTSVFAKELLPINGKPGIEYILDECVDAGIKEIVFIISTKKQMIKKYFYSDNFYKNIIKKKKDQRIINEYKKILKYKKKIKFVYQNIPKGTGDAVLKTQKYIKNKYFLMLLPDDLIIKKNCSKAMIKVHKKYNASVMASMKVNKRTVSRWGIYKLNKKLNKRNFIING
;
A
#
# COMPACT_ATOMS: atom_id res chain seq x y z
N MET A 1 12.64 2.71 -14.96
CA MET A 1 11.61 3.54 -14.26
C MET A 1 10.78 2.60 -13.38
N ILE A 2 10.58 2.94 -12.09
CA ILE A 2 9.78 2.11 -11.17
C ILE A 2 8.32 2.15 -11.60
N LYS A 3 7.75 0.99 -11.93
CA LYS A 3 6.39 0.80 -12.45
C LYS A 3 5.56 -0.20 -11.65
N GLN A 4 6.20 -0.90 -10.72
CA GLN A 4 5.55 -1.89 -9.88
C GLN A 4 5.58 -1.48 -8.42
N ALA A 5 4.49 -1.79 -7.69
CA ALA A 5 4.40 -1.67 -6.25
C ALA A 5 4.03 -3.01 -5.60
N ILE A 6 4.55 -3.25 -4.42
CA ILE A 6 4.23 -4.40 -3.57
C ILE A 6 3.61 -3.84 -2.28
N ILE A 7 2.46 -4.39 -1.90
CA ILE A 7 1.73 -3.95 -0.71
C ILE A 7 1.38 -5.17 0.14
N PRO A 8 2.11 -5.39 1.26
CA PRO A 8 1.82 -6.48 2.20
C PRO A 8 0.56 -6.16 3.01
N LEU A 9 -0.47 -6.97 2.84
CA LEU A 9 -1.78 -6.84 3.51
C LEU A 9 -2.11 -8.07 4.40
N ALA A 10 -1.21 -9.08 4.45
CA ALA A 10 -1.48 -10.33 5.16
C ALA A 10 -1.43 -10.22 6.70
N GLY A 11 -0.95 -9.10 7.25
CA GLY A 11 -0.82 -8.89 8.69
C GLY A 11 -2.15 -9.01 9.45
N LEU A 12 -2.14 -9.59 10.64
CA LEU A 12 -3.35 -9.93 11.41
C LEU A 12 -4.09 -8.72 11.99
N GLY A 13 -3.42 -7.57 12.15
CA GLY A 13 -4.05 -6.36 12.71
C GLY A 13 -4.39 -6.46 14.21
N THR A 14 -3.63 -7.20 14.99
CA THR A 14 -3.90 -7.52 16.41
C THR A 14 -4.11 -6.30 17.30
N ARG A 15 -3.53 -5.15 16.96
CA ARG A 15 -3.71 -3.90 17.71
C ARG A 15 -5.13 -3.33 17.65
N LEU A 16 -5.94 -3.81 16.70
CA LEU A 16 -7.32 -3.37 16.47
C LEU A 16 -8.34 -4.45 16.81
N LEU A 17 -7.95 -5.47 17.57
CA LEU A 17 -8.90 -6.46 18.10
C LEU A 17 -9.88 -5.79 19.07
N PRO A 18 -11.15 -6.25 19.12
CA PRO A 18 -11.72 -7.39 18.39
C PRO A 18 -12.15 -7.10 16.95
N LEU A 19 -12.14 -5.86 16.49
CA LEU A 19 -12.66 -5.47 15.17
C LEU A 19 -11.99 -6.23 14.01
N THR A 20 -10.69 -6.46 14.10
CA THR A 20 -9.93 -7.17 13.05
C THR A 20 -10.09 -8.69 13.07
N SER A 21 -10.87 -9.24 13.99
CA SER A 21 -11.31 -10.64 13.91
C SER A 21 -12.31 -10.87 12.76
N VAL A 22 -13.03 -9.81 12.36
CA VAL A 22 -14.07 -9.84 11.32
C VAL A 22 -13.69 -9.04 10.09
N PHE A 23 -13.07 -7.86 10.28
CA PHE A 23 -12.76 -6.93 9.20
C PHE A 23 -11.26 -6.84 8.92
N ALA A 24 -10.89 -6.77 7.65
CA ALA A 24 -9.53 -6.37 7.28
C ALA A 24 -9.32 -4.89 7.62
N LYS A 25 -8.28 -4.59 8.42
CA LYS A 25 -7.97 -3.20 8.84
C LYS A 25 -7.82 -2.25 7.66
N GLU A 26 -7.38 -2.76 6.53
CA GLU A 26 -7.14 -2.02 5.31
C GLU A 26 -8.43 -1.52 4.63
N LEU A 27 -9.57 -2.14 4.97
CA LEU A 27 -10.90 -1.74 4.50
C LEU A 27 -11.63 -0.83 5.48
N LEU A 28 -11.09 -0.58 6.67
CA LEU A 28 -11.69 0.34 7.61
C LEU A 28 -11.75 1.76 7.01
N PRO A 29 -12.88 2.46 7.14
CA PRO A 29 -13.04 3.77 6.56
C PRO A 29 -12.24 4.83 7.32
N ILE A 30 -11.55 5.66 6.57
CA ILE A 30 -10.87 6.86 7.03
C ILE A 30 -11.52 8.02 6.26
N ASN A 31 -12.24 8.89 6.95
CA ASN A 31 -12.97 9.98 6.31
C ASN A 31 -13.86 9.49 5.13
N GLY A 32 -14.65 8.45 5.36
CA GLY A 32 -15.59 7.89 4.38
C GLY A 32 -14.99 7.08 3.23
N LYS A 33 -13.67 6.85 3.23
CA LYS A 33 -12.95 6.12 2.18
C LYS A 33 -12.12 5.00 2.80
N PRO A 34 -12.13 3.76 2.27
CA PRO A 34 -11.28 2.68 2.76
C PRO A 34 -9.80 3.03 2.77
N GLY A 35 -9.10 2.67 3.85
CA GLY A 35 -7.67 2.97 3.99
C GLY A 35 -6.82 2.53 2.82
N ILE A 36 -7.11 1.35 2.24
CA ILE A 36 -6.40 0.82 1.08
C ILE A 36 -6.47 1.72 -0.16
N GLU A 37 -7.54 2.49 -0.32
CA GLU A 37 -7.68 3.36 -1.49
C GLU A 37 -6.75 4.57 -1.44
N TYR A 38 -6.37 5.06 -0.26
CA TYR A 38 -5.37 6.13 -0.13
C TYR A 38 -4.03 5.68 -0.71
N ILE A 39 -3.64 4.44 -0.43
CA ILE A 39 -2.39 3.85 -0.95
C ILE A 39 -2.48 3.60 -2.45
N LEU A 40 -3.64 3.16 -2.94
CA LEU A 40 -3.86 2.97 -4.37
C LEU A 40 -3.81 4.30 -5.13
N ASP A 41 -4.43 5.35 -4.59
CA ASP A 41 -4.34 6.70 -5.18
C ASP A 41 -2.88 7.17 -5.22
N GLU A 42 -2.14 7.00 -4.12
CA GLU A 42 -0.71 7.34 -4.08
C GLU A 42 0.10 6.60 -5.14
N CYS A 43 -0.14 5.29 -5.31
CA CYS A 43 0.51 4.48 -6.35
C CYS A 43 0.16 4.97 -7.76
N VAL A 44 -1.13 5.19 -8.03
CA VAL A 44 -1.60 5.65 -9.35
C VAL A 44 -1.00 7.00 -9.69
N ASP A 45 -1.02 7.94 -8.77
CA ASP A 45 -0.43 9.27 -8.92
C ASP A 45 1.09 9.23 -9.09
N ALA A 46 1.77 8.26 -8.46
CA ALA A 46 3.20 8.04 -8.66
C ALA A 46 3.54 7.38 -10.02
N GLY A 47 2.53 7.04 -10.82
CA GLY A 47 2.72 6.43 -12.14
C GLY A 47 2.98 4.92 -12.12
N ILE A 48 2.59 4.25 -11.03
CA ILE A 48 2.64 2.78 -10.90
C ILE A 48 1.61 2.15 -11.84
N LYS A 49 2.02 1.10 -12.53
CA LYS A 49 1.21 0.38 -13.53
C LYS A 49 0.71 -0.97 -13.02
N GLU A 50 1.51 -1.65 -12.21
CA GLU A 50 1.17 -2.94 -11.60
C GLU A 50 1.33 -2.87 -10.08
N ILE A 51 0.38 -3.45 -9.36
CA ILE A 51 0.36 -3.51 -7.90
C ILE A 51 0.17 -4.97 -7.48
N VAL A 52 1.05 -5.48 -6.63
CA VAL A 52 0.95 -6.82 -6.08
C VAL A 52 0.52 -6.73 -4.63
N PHE A 53 -0.70 -7.19 -4.34
CA PHE A 53 -1.22 -7.33 -3.00
C PHE A 53 -0.84 -8.70 -2.44
N ILE A 54 -0.27 -8.71 -1.25
CA ILE A 54 0.01 -9.94 -0.52
C ILE A 54 -1.04 -10.06 0.59
N ILE A 55 -1.97 -10.99 0.45
CA ILE A 55 -3.06 -11.22 1.40
C ILE A 55 -2.96 -12.60 2.02
N SER A 56 -3.66 -12.82 3.13
CA SER A 56 -3.93 -14.18 3.63
C SER A 56 -5.30 -14.66 3.14
N THR A 57 -5.54 -15.97 3.19
CA THR A 57 -6.88 -16.55 2.89
C THR A 57 -7.96 -16.00 3.81
N LYS A 58 -7.62 -15.60 5.03
CA LYS A 58 -8.54 -14.95 5.98
C LYS A 58 -8.97 -13.55 5.54
N LYS A 59 -8.25 -12.91 4.61
CA LYS A 59 -8.51 -11.55 4.11
C LYS A 59 -9.10 -11.52 2.71
N GLN A 60 -9.83 -12.54 2.30
CA GLN A 60 -10.53 -12.60 1.00
C GLN A 60 -11.48 -11.41 0.77
N MET A 61 -11.95 -10.76 1.83
CA MET A 61 -12.79 -9.57 1.72
C MET A 61 -12.08 -8.42 0.98
N ILE A 62 -10.75 -8.30 1.06
CA ILE A 62 -9.98 -7.34 0.27
C ILE A 62 -10.12 -7.66 -1.21
N LYS A 63 -10.00 -8.94 -1.59
CA LYS A 63 -10.21 -9.35 -2.99
C LYS A 63 -11.63 -9.11 -3.44
N LYS A 64 -12.63 -9.45 -2.61
CA LYS A 64 -14.04 -9.23 -2.90
C LYS A 64 -14.35 -7.75 -3.12
N TYR A 65 -13.72 -6.85 -2.38
CA TYR A 65 -13.88 -5.41 -2.53
C TYR A 65 -13.64 -4.94 -3.98
N PHE A 66 -12.65 -5.48 -4.65
CA PHE A 66 -12.31 -5.12 -6.04
C PHE A 66 -13.05 -5.95 -7.09
N TYR A 67 -13.58 -7.13 -6.74
CA TYR A 67 -14.10 -8.11 -7.70
C TYR A 67 -15.60 -8.40 -7.55
N SER A 68 -16.34 -7.65 -6.71
CA SER A 68 -17.79 -7.80 -6.56
C SER A 68 -18.58 -7.07 -7.66
N ASP A 69 -18.23 -7.29 -8.92
CA ASP A 69 -18.76 -6.56 -10.08
C ASP A 69 -20.29 -6.66 -10.23
N ASN A 70 -20.86 -7.85 -9.98
CA ASN A 70 -22.30 -8.08 -10.18
C ASN A 70 -23.16 -7.27 -9.21
N PHE A 71 -22.71 -7.13 -7.95
CA PHE A 71 -23.42 -6.31 -6.96
C PHE A 71 -23.50 -4.85 -7.41
N TYR A 72 -22.38 -4.25 -7.79
CA TYR A 72 -22.34 -2.87 -8.26
C TYR A 72 -23.15 -2.65 -9.53
N LYS A 73 -23.02 -3.54 -10.52
CA LYS A 73 -23.76 -3.45 -11.79
C LYS A 73 -25.27 -3.42 -11.59
N ASN A 74 -25.77 -4.28 -10.68
CA ASN A 74 -27.20 -4.34 -10.39
C ASN A 74 -27.72 -3.06 -9.73
N ILE A 75 -26.95 -2.49 -8.79
CA ILE A 75 -27.35 -1.23 -8.13
C ILE A 75 -27.28 -0.05 -9.10
N ILE A 76 -26.22 0.05 -9.90
CA ILE A 76 -26.07 1.12 -10.88
C ILE A 76 -27.20 1.12 -11.89
N LYS A 77 -27.59 -0.05 -12.41
CA LYS A 77 -28.72 -0.19 -13.33
C LYS A 77 -30.02 0.32 -12.73
N LYS A 78 -30.26 0.05 -11.43
CA LYS A 78 -31.53 0.42 -10.74
C LYS A 78 -31.55 1.89 -10.31
N LYS A 79 -30.46 2.41 -9.73
CA LYS A 79 -30.48 3.73 -9.07
C LYS A 79 -29.99 4.89 -9.94
N LYS A 80 -29.20 4.65 -10.97
CA LYS A 80 -28.56 5.68 -11.83
C LYS A 80 -27.80 6.78 -11.04
N ASP A 81 -27.36 6.48 -9.81
CA ASP A 81 -26.66 7.43 -8.93
C ASP A 81 -25.24 7.68 -9.47
N GLN A 82 -24.98 8.93 -9.87
CA GLN A 82 -23.70 9.31 -10.46
C GLN A 82 -22.51 9.14 -9.51
N ARG A 83 -22.73 9.31 -8.21
CA ARG A 83 -21.68 9.09 -7.19
C ARG A 83 -21.27 7.62 -7.16
N ILE A 84 -22.25 6.70 -7.08
CA ILE A 84 -22.00 5.26 -7.08
C ILE A 84 -21.32 4.81 -8.38
N ILE A 85 -21.76 5.37 -9.52
CA ILE A 85 -21.16 5.10 -10.83
C ILE A 85 -19.67 5.51 -10.84
N ASN A 86 -19.35 6.68 -10.32
CA ASN A 86 -17.97 7.18 -10.30
C ASN A 86 -17.08 6.35 -9.38
N GLU A 87 -17.55 5.97 -8.18
CA GLU A 87 -16.82 5.07 -7.28
C GLU A 87 -16.59 3.71 -7.93
N TYR A 88 -17.58 3.13 -8.58
CA TYR A 88 -17.42 1.87 -9.31
C TYR A 88 -16.37 1.97 -10.44
N LYS A 89 -16.42 3.04 -11.25
CA LYS A 89 -15.41 3.28 -12.29
C LYS A 89 -13.99 3.37 -11.71
N LYS A 90 -13.84 3.96 -10.52
CA LYS A 90 -12.57 4.05 -9.81
C LYS A 90 -12.07 2.67 -9.37
N ILE A 91 -12.94 1.86 -8.78
CA ILE A 91 -12.64 0.47 -8.39
C ILE A 91 -12.18 -0.36 -9.60
N LEU A 92 -12.85 -0.20 -10.76
CA LEU A 92 -12.44 -0.89 -12.00
C LEU A 92 -11.04 -0.47 -12.47
N LYS A 93 -10.66 0.81 -12.32
CA LYS A 93 -9.30 1.26 -12.64
C LYS A 93 -8.25 0.61 -11.74
N TYR A 94 -8.53 0.46 -10.45
CA TYR A 94 -7.64 -0.24 -9.52
C TYR A 94 -7.53 -1.73 -9.85
N LYS A 95 -8.68 -2.39 -10.04
CA LYS A 95 -8.77 -3.82 -10.37
C LYS A 95 -7.85 -4.21 -11.51
N LYS A 96 -7.80 -3.41 -12.58
CA LYS A 96 -6.94 -3.66 -13.75
C LYS A 96 -5.45 -3.65 -13.45
N LYS A 97 -5.03 -3.08 -12.30
CA LYS A 97 -3.62 -2.95 -11.89
C LYS A 97 -3.21 -3.96 -10.82
N ILE A 98 -4.18 -4.59 -10.13
CA ILE A 98 -3.94 -5.40 -8.93
C ILE A 98 -3.77 -6.86 -9.29
N LYS A 99 -2.73 -7.47 -8.72
CA LYS A 99 -2.51 -8.92 -8.66
C LYS A 99 -2.48 -9.37 -7.22
N PHE A 100 -2.96 -10.58 -6.94
CA PHE A 100 -3.00 -11.13 -5.58
C PHE A 100 -2.01 -12.27 -5.43
N VAL A 101 -1.27 -12.24 -4.32
CA VAL A 101 -0.37 -13.30 -3.86
C VAL A 101 -0.76 -13.66 -2.44
N TYR A 102 -0.59 -14.90 -2.04
CA TYR A 102 -1.01 -15.38 -0.72
C TYR A 102 0.18 -15.65 0.19
N GLN A 103 0.09 -15.11 1.41
CA GLN A 103 0.93 -15.44 2.56
C GLN A 103 0.01 -15.85 3.71
N ASN A 104 -0.18 -17.15 3.90
CA ASN A 104 -1.08 -17.67 4.93
C ASN A 104 -0.40 -17.79 6.29
N ILE A 105 0.90 -17.99 6.32
CA ILE A 105 1.71 -18.04 7.55
C ILE A 105 2.50 -16.72 7.63
N PRO A 106 2.29 -15.91 8.69
CA PRO A 106 2.93 -14.60 8.82
C PRO A 106 4.39 -14.74 9.25
N LYS A 107 5.29 -14.97 8.29
CA LYS A 107 6.75 -15.06 8.49
C LYS A 107 7.48 -13.70 8.34
N GLY A 108 6.75 -12.60 8.51
CA GLY A 108 7.31 -11.24 8.39
C GLY A 108 7.25 -10.67 6.98
N THR A 109 7.68 -9.41 6.87
CA THR A 109 7.59 -8.60 5.65
C THR A 109 8.53 -9.10 4.55
N GLY A 110 9.73 -9.58 4.92
CA GLY A 110 10.70 -10.14 3.98
C GLY A 110 10.16 -11.36 3.23
N ASP A 111 9.55 -12.32 3.96
CA ASP A 111 8.88 -13.49 3.35
C ASP A 111 7.72 -13.06 2.45
N ALA A 112 6.94 -12.06 2.87
CA ALA A 112 5.86 -11.52 2.06
C ALA A 112 6.40 -11.03 0.70
N VAL A 113 7.46 -10.23 0.70
CA VAL A 113 8.10 -9.74 -0.53
C VAL A 113 8.65 -10.89 -1.37
N LEU A 114 9.32 -11.86 -0.75
CA LEU A 114 9.88 -13.03 -1.45
C LEU A 114 8.81 -13.81 -2.22
N LYS A 115 7.60 -13.96 -1.67
CA LYS A 115 6.47 -14.61 -2.35
C LYS A 115 6.02 -13.91 -3.63
N THR A 116 6.40 -12.65 -3.81
CA THR A 116 6.11 -11.89 -5.04
C THR A 116 7.16 -12.06 -6.13
N GLN A 117 8.25 -12.79 -5.90
CA GLN A 117 9.41 -12.89 -6.79
C GLN A 117 9.03 -13.15 -8.26
N LYS A 118 8.13 -14.10 -8.51
CA LYS A 118 7.65 -14.43 -9.88
C LYS A 118 6.85 -13.31 -10.55
N TYR A 119 6.40 -12.31 -9.80
CA TYR A 119 5.64 -11.16 -10.31
C TYR A 119 6.51 -9.92 -10.49
N ILE A 120 7.71 -9.90 -9.90
CA ILE A 120 8.65 -8.78 -10.01
C ILE A 120 9.33 -8.87 -11.38
N LYS A 121 9.09 -7.83 -12.21
CA LYS A 121 9.62 -7.77 -13.58
C LYS A 121 10.81 -6.82 -13.72
N ASN A 122 11.02 -5.96 -12.72
CA ASN A 122 12.02 -4.90 -12.77
C ASN A 122 12.99 -5.03 -11.59
N LYS A 123 14.21 -4.54 -11.77
CA LYS A 123 15.24 -4.50 -10.73
C LYS A 123 14.78 -3.73 -9.48
N TYR A 124 13.93 -2.72 -9.65
CA TYR A 124 13.43 -1.86 -8.58
C TYR A 124 11.91 -1.83 -8.57
N PHE A 125 11.33 -1.87 -7.39
CA PHE A 125 9.90 -1.74 -7.13
C PHE A 125 9.66 -0.81 -5.94
N LEU A 126 8.44 -0.32 -5.81
CA LEU A 126 7.99 0.44 -4.67
C LEU A 126 7.35 -0.51 -3.66
N MET A 127 7.68 -0.39 -2.38
CA MET A 127 7.00 -1.12 -1.31
C MET A 127 6.29 -0.12 -0.41
N LEU A 128 4.98 -0.32 -0.17
CA LEU A 128 4.19 0.51 0.73
C LEU A 128 3.57 -0.36 1.83
N LEU A 129 3.64 0.16 3.05
CA LEU A 129 2.96 -0.44 4.19
C LEU A 129 1.55 0.16 4.29
N PRO A 130 0.50 -0.66 4.46
CA PRO A 130 -0.90 -0.19 4.40
C PRO A 130 -1.34 0.66 5.59
N ASP A 131 -0.56 0.71 6.64
CA ASP A 131 -0.78 1.50 7.86
C ASP A 131 0.02 2.81 7.90
N ASP A 132 0.94 3.03 6.96
CA ASP A 132 1.71 4.26 6.84
C ASP A 132 1.08 5.21 5.80
N LEU A 133 -0.04 5.84 6.15
CA LEU A 133 -0.76 6.73 5.24
C LEU A 133 -0.19 8.15 5.26
N ILE A 134 0.21 8.65 4.09
CA ILE A 134 0.70 10.03 3.91
C ILE A 134 -0.31 10.83 3.10
N ILE A 135 -1.14 11.63 3.78
CA ILE A 135 -2.35 12.21 3.19
C ILE A 135 -2.08 13.47 2.35
N LYS A 136 -1.16 14.34 2.78
CA LYS A 136 -0.98 15.67 2.16
C LYS A 136 -0.01 15.72 0.98
N LYS A 137 0.87 14.74 0.83
CA LYS A 137 1.92 14.71 -0.20
C LYS A 137 2.10 13.29 -0.72
N ASN A 138 2.37 13.14 -2.01
CA ASN A 138 2.68 11.84 -2.58
C ASN A 138 4.14 11.48 -2.26
N CYS A 139 4.34 10.68 -1.22
CA CYS A 139 5.65 10.22 -0.78
C CYS A 139 6.31 9.32 -1.82
N SER A 140 5.55 8.45 -2.46
CA SER A 140 6.02 7.55 -3.50
C SER A 140 6.63 8.28 -4.70
N LYS A 141 6.01 9.39 -5.15
CA LYS A 141 6.63 10.27 -6.18
C LYS A 141 7.96 10.84 -5.72
N ALA A 142 8.03 11.30 -4.46
CA ALA A 142 9.26 11.85 -3.91
C ALA A 142 10.36 10.80 -3.81
N MET A 143 10.05 9.59 -3.33
CA MET A 143 11.00 8.48 -3.26
C MET A 143 11.52 8.07 -4.64
N ILE A 144 10.64 7.96 -5.65
CA ILE A 144 11.03 7.65 -7.03
C ILE A 144 11.97 8.73 -7.60
N LYS A 145 11.71 10.01 -7.30
CA LYS A 145 12.59 11.13 -7.71
C LYS A 145 13.97 11.02 -7.07
N VAL A 146 14.03 10.71 -5.77
CA VAL A 146 15.30 10.52 -5.03
C VAL A 146 16.06 9.31 -5.58
N HIS A 147 15.37 8.18 -5.79
CA HIS A 147 15.96 6.99 -6.41
C HIS A 147 16.60 7.30 -7.76
N LYS A 148 15.87 8.01 -8.64
CA LYS A 148 16.41 8.40 -9.96
C LYS A 148 17.65 9.28 -9.85
N LYS A 149 17.69 10.18 -8.87
CA LYS A 149 18.82 11.11 -8.69
C LYS A 149 20.06 10.41 -8.19
N TYR A 150 19.92 9.45 -7.25
CA TYR A 150 21.07 8.85 -6.55
C TYR A 150 21.33 7.39 -6.95
N ASN A 151 20.49 6.81 -7.79
CA ASN A 151 20.52 5.39 -8.20
C ASN A 151 20.66 4.41 -7.02
N ALA A 152 19.99 4.70 -5.91
CA ALA A 152 20.08 3.97 -4.65
C ALA A 152 18.70 3.53 -4.16
N SER A 153 18.65 2.49 -3.32
CA SER A 153 17.43 2.18 -2.54
C SER A 153 17.08 3.36 -1.65
N VAL A 154 15.78 3.66 -1.54
CA VAL A 154 15.29 4.82 -0.80
C VAL A 154 14.27 4.33 0.23
N MET A 155 14.38 4.84 1.44
CA MET A 155 13.41 4.60 2.50
C MET A 155 12.84 5.91 3.00
N ALA A 156 11.52 5.99 3.10
CA ALA A 156 10.86 7.14 3.71
C ALA A 156 10.96 7.03 5.24
N SER A 157 11.25 8.14 5.89
CA SER A 157 11.31 8.24 7.35
C SER A 157 10.77 9.58 7.82
N MET A 158 10.38 9.63 9.07
CA MET A 158 9.95 10.87 9.72
C MET A 158 10.73 11.11 11.03
N LYS A 159 10.85 12.35 11.40
CA LYS A 159 11.42 12.72 12.68
C LYS A 159 10.40 12.43 13.78
N VAL A 160 10.80 11.69 14.81
CA VAL A 160 9.96 11.36 15.95
C VAL A 160 10.49 12.01 17.23
N ASN A 161 9.64 12.18 18.25
CA ASN A 161 10.05 12.69 19.55
C ASN A 161 10.92 11.64 20.28
N LYS A 162 12.00 12.08 20.93
CA LYS A 162 12.87 11.22 21.73
C LYS A 162 12.11 10.36 22.76
N ARG A 163 11.04 10.88 23.34
CA ARG A 163 10.21 10.15 24.33
C ARG A 163 9.46 8.95 23.74
N THR A 164 9.32 8.86 22.43
CA THR A 164 8.55 7.82 21.73
C THR A 164 9.40 6.91 20.85
N VAL A 165 10.74 7.08 20.85
CA VAL A 165 11.63 6.32 19.95
C VAL A 165 11.54 4.80 20.15
N SER A 166 11.27 4.32 21.37
CA SER A 166 11.12 2.89 21.68
C SER A 166 9.98 2.19 20.92
N ARG A 167 9.06 2.98 20.34
CA ARG A 167 7.91 2.48 19.55
C ARG A 167 8.20 2.32 18.08
N TRP A 168 9.39 2.75 17.61
CA TRP A 168 9.71 2.91 16.19
C TRP A 168 11.03 2.23 15.84
N GLY A 169 11.13 1.80 14.59
CA GLY A 169 12.42 1.47 14.01
C GLY A 169 13.23 2.74 13.77
N ILE A 170 14.45 2.80 14.29
CA ILE A 170 15.30 3.98 14.22
C ILE A 170 16.48 3.71 13.29
N TYR A 171 16.72 4.63 12.37
CA TYR A 171 17.86 4.57 11.48
C TYR A 171 19.04 5.36 12.04
N LYS A 172 20.24 4.80 11.94
CA LYS A 172 21.50 5.52 12.17
C LYS A 172 21.82 6.33 10.91
N LEU A 173 21.81 7.65 11.05
CA LEU A 173 22.15 8.55 9.95
C LEU A 173 23.68 8.60 9.81
N ASN A 174 24.19 8.33 8.61
CA ASN A 174 25.62 8.42 8.32
C ASN A 174 25.99 9.80 7.76
N LYS A 175 25.52 10.11 6.54
CA LYS A 175 25.87 11.34 5.84
C LYS A 175 24.64 12.10 5.39
N LYS A 176 24.62 13.40 5.64
CA LYS A 176 23.59 14.30 5.12
C LYS A 176 23.91 14.67 3.67
N LEU A 177 23.00 14.41 2.75
CA LEU A 177 23.13 14.77 1.34
C LEU A 177 22.53 16.16 1.04
N ASN A 178 21.42 16.48 1.72
CA ASN A 178 20.75 17.79 1.66
C ASN A 178 19.78 17.95 2.84
N LYS A 179 18.96 19.01 2.85
CA LYS A 179 18.01 19.29 3.95
C LYS A 179 17.07 18.12 4.29
N ARG A 180 16.82 17.20 3.36
CA ARG A 180 15.81 16.12 3.51
C ARG A 180 16.36 14.71 3.30
N ASN A 181 17.52 14.55 2.68
CA ASN A 181 18.06 13.24 2.31
C ASN A 181 19.34 12.95 3.08
N PHE A 182 19.44 11.73 3.58
CA PHE A 182 20.57 11.23 4.35
C PHE A 182 20.95 9.84 3.83
N ILE A 183 22.23 9.48 3.97
CA ILE A 183 22.69 8.09 3.86
C ILE A 183 22.46 7.45 5.21
N ILE A 184 21.87 6.25 5.22
CA ILE A 184 21.68 5.41 6.40
C ILE A 184 22.55 4.17 6.31
N ASN A 185 23.04 3.71 7.45
CA ASN A 185 23.68 2.41 7.56
C ASN A 185 22.59 1.37 7.86
N GLY A 186 22.69 0.21 7.21
CA GLY A 186 21.86 -0.95 7.50
C GLY A 186 22.26 -1.61 8.82
#